data_6a157e5157dda3c82afffcaf39a064ea
#
_entry.id   6a157e5157dda3c82afffcaf39a064ea
#
_cell.length_a   1.000
_cell.length_b   1.000
_cell.length_c   1.000
_cell.angle_alpha   90.00
_cell.angle_beta   90.00
_cell.angle_gamma   90.00
#
_symmetry.space_group_name_H-M   'P 1'
#
loop_
_entity.id
_entity.type
_entity.pdbx_description
1 polymer ?
#
loop_
_entity_poly.entity_id
_entity_poly.type
_entity_poly.pdbx_seq_one_letter_code
_entity_poly.pdbx_strand_id
1 'polypeptide(L)'
;TLDVVPATVILQNLSYGRLPNGTGSFKFFNVVTPSAANGTVGYTEALSPPTFSKESGFLTAGFNLTLSTSVPGATILYTLDGSEPQSSNLGGTTYSYKNKYAEHPGQTTGSLLTKNFKTLQYSTPIAIVDRSSQANKIASISSTYSFDPTYIPASPIYKGTVVRAKLVKPGSLDSQTVTNTYYISPLGTNRFSLPIVSLSLDEDKLFDYTNGIYVAGKDFDTWRTANPTEEPDYVENTSNYWRRGIENEKRANMTYFVNGLPVMNTDIGIRIHGGSTRAFQSKSL
;
A
#
# COMPACT_ATOMS: atom_id res chain seq x y z
N THR A 1 -32.40 -32.21 -17.00
CA THR A 1 -31.16 -31.52 -16.65
C THR A 1 -31.36 -30.85 -15.31
N LEU A 2 -30.57 -31.17 -14.31
CA LEU A 2 -30.73 -30.61 -12.97
C LEU A 2 -30.28 -29.13 -12.95
N ASP A 3 -29.10 -28.85 -13.45
CA ASP A 3 -28.57 -27.49 -13.63
C ASP A 3 -27.39 -27.54 -14.59
N VAL A 4 -27.06 -26.40 -15.22
CA VAL A 4 -25.89 -26.25 -16.08
C VAL A 4 -25.20 -24.96 -15.69
N VAL A 5 -23.95 -25.07 -15.24
CA VAL A 5 -23.09 -23.92 -14.99
C VAL A 5 -22.39 -23.54 -16.29
N PRO A 6 -22.57 -22.31 -16.82
CA PRO A 6 -21.86 -21.87 -18.00
C PRO A 6 -20.33 -21.92 -17.78
N ALA A 7 -19.59 -22.37 -18.79
CA ALA A 7 -18.14 -22.28 -18.74
C ALA A 7 -17.72 -20.81 -18.67
N THR A 8 -16.97 -20.47 -17.63
CA THR A 8 -16.48 -19.10 -17.41
C THR A 8 -15.13 -19.13 -16.70
N VAL A 9 -14.32 -18.08 -16.95
CA VAL A 9 -13.07 -17.90 -16.22
C VAL A 9 -13.37 -17.22 -14.89
N ILE A 10 -13.00 -17.90 -13.81
CA ILE A 10 -13.13 -17.37 -12.44
C ILE A 10 -11.74 -16.95 -11.97
N LEU A 11 -11.56 -15.67 -11.68
CA LEU A 11 -10.31 -15.15 -11.13
C LEU A 11 -10.12 -15.61 -9.68
N GLN A 12 -8.90 -15.60 -9.21
CA GLN A 12 -8.55 -15.97 -7.83
C GLN A 12 -9.37 -15.17 -6.82
N ASN A 13 -9.82 -15.84 -5.74
CA ASN A 13 -10.63 -15.26 -4.66
C ASN A 13 -12.04 -14.78 -5.09
N LEU A 14 -12.53 -15.22 -6.23
CA LEU A 14 -13.91 -15.00 -6.65
C LEU A 14 -14.72 -16.31 -6.60
N SER A 15 -16.03 -16.18 -6.52
CA SER A 15 -16.95 -17.28 -6.79
C SER A 15 -17.96 -16.92 -7.89
N TYR A 16 -18.55 -17.92 -8.51
CA TYR A 16 -19.54 -17.76 -9.57
C TYR A 16 -20.73 -18.67 -9.27
N GLY A 17 -21.90 -18.09 -9.10
CA GLY A 17 -23.08 -18.81 -8.65
C GLY A 17 -24.38 -18.07 -8.95
N ARG A 18 -25.51 -18.68 -8.59
CA ARG A 18 -26.83 -18.11 -8.85
C ARG A 18 -27.21 -17.02 -7.83
N LEU A 19 -27.86 -15.96 -8.31
CA LEU A 19 -28.47 -14.91 -7.50
C LEU A 19 -29.88 -14.61 -8.07
N PRO A 20 -30.97 -14.87 -7.33
CA PRO A 20 -31.06 -15.52 -6.00
C PRO A 20 -30.46 -16.93 -5.97
N ASN A 21 -30.04 -17.34 -4.77
CA ASN A 21 -29.36 -18.62 -4.55
C ASN A 21 -30.22 -19.80 -5.06
N GLY A 22 -29.60 -20.66 -5.85
CA GLY A 22 -30.22 -21.87 -6.41
C GLY A 22 -31.12 -21.65 -7.64
N THR A 23 -31.65 -20.45 -7.90
CA THR A 23 -32.69 -20.23 -8.93
C THR A 23 -32.42 -19.08 -9.91
N GLY A 24 -31.65 -18.05 -9.49
CA GLY A 24 -31.40 -16.84 -10.28
C GLY A 24 -30.40 -17.02 -11.41
N SER A 25 -30.05 -15.91 -12.07
CA SER A 25 -28.95 -15.87 -13.04
C SER A 25 -27.59 -16.01 -12.37
N PHE A 26 -26.61 -16.54 -13.11
CA PHE A 26 -25.23 -16.63 -12.62
C PHE A 26 -24.59 -15.25 -12.48
N LYS A 27 -23.87 -15.05 -11.37
CA LYS A 27 -23.17 -13.83 -11.01
C LYS A 27 -21.79 -14.14 -10.45
N PHE A 28 -20.87 -13.19 -10.57
CA PHE A 28 -19.61 -13.18 -9.84
C PHE A 28 -19.81 -12.59 -8.44
N PHE A 29 -19.11 -13.14 -7.45
CA PHE A 29 -19.08 -12.64 -6.08
C PHE A 29 -17.64 -12.44 -5.63
N ASN A 30 -17.38 -11.32 -4.95
CA ASN A 30 -16.09 -11.00 -4.34
C ASN A 30 -15.96 -11.55 -2.90
N VAL A 31 -17.04 -12.08 -2.35
CA VAL A 31 -17.05 -12.79 -1.07
C VAL A 31 -17.44 -14.24 -1.35
N VAL A 32 -16.50 -15.15 -1.13
CA VAL A 32 -16.75 -16.58 -1.29
C VAL A 32 -17.42 -17.12 -0.02
N THR A 33 -18.47 -17.93 -0.21
CA THR A 33 -19.32 -18.47 0.87
C THR A 33 -19.39 -20.00 0.79
N PRO A 34 -18.27 -20.73 1.03
CA PRO A 34 -18.27 -22.19 0.95
C PRO A 34 -19.27 -22.78 1.97
N SER A 35 -20.08 -23.72 1.51
CA SER A 35 -21.15 -24.39 2.29
C SER A 35 -22.25 -23.47 2.84
N ALA A 36 -22.39 -22.24 2.30
CA ALA A 36 -23.43 -21.29 2.66
C ALA A 36 -24.09 -20.69 1.41
N ALA A 37 -25.20 -19.97 1.61
CA ALA A 37 -25.87 -19.25 0.53
C ALA A 37 -24.99 -18.14 -0.02
N ASN A 38 -25.09 -17.89 -1.35
CA ASN A 38 -24.42 -16.77 -1.99
C ASN A 38 -24.83 -15.43 -1.36
N GLY A 39 -23.92 -14.45 -1.38
CA GLY A 39 -24.22 -13.10 -0.92
C GLY A 39 -25.34 -12.42 -1.73
N THR A 40 -25.86 -11.33 -1.20
CA THR A 40 -26.96 -10.57 -1.83
C THR A 40 -26.51 -9.64 -2.96
N VAL A 41 -25.21 -9.39 -3.09
CA VAL A 41 -24.60 -8.55 -4.13
C VAL A 41 -23.80 -9.44 -5.08
N GLY A 42 -24.19 -9.46 -6.35
CA GLY A 42 -23.50 -10.20 -7.41
C GLY A 42 -23.36 -9.38 -8.67
N TYR A 43 -22.29 -9.61 -9.40
CA TYR A 43 -21.90 -8.84 -10.58
C TYR A 43 -22.08 -9.69 -11.87
N THR A 44 -22.46 -9.04 -12.95
CA THR A 44 -22.63 -9.72 -14.25
C THR A 44 -21.30 -9.98 -14.95
N GLU A 45 -20.28 -9.20 -14.61
CA GLU A 45 -18.96 -9.20 -15.23
C GLU A 45 -17.88 -9.05 -14.15
N ALA A 46 -16.78 -9.77 -14.27
CA ALA A 46 -15.55 -9.54 -13.52
C ALA A 46 -14.50 -8.99 -14.48
N LEU A 47 -13.97 -7.81 -14.19
CA LEU A 47 -13.06 -7.11 -15.11
C LEU A 47 -11.65 -7.73 -15.07
N SER A 48 -11.03 -7.86 -16.25
CA SER A 48 -9.60 -8.15 -16.36
C SER A 48 -8.78 -6.89 -16.05
N PRO A 49 -7.56 -7.02 -15.47
CA PRO A 49 -6.71 -5.87 -15.20
C PRO A 49 -6.32 -5.06 -16.45
N PRO A 50 -5.93 -3.78 -16.30
CA PRO A 50 -5.37 -3.01 -17.41
C PRO A 50 -4.00 -3.56 -17.83
N THR A 51 -3.64 -3.36 -19.08
CA THR A 51 -2.34 -3.71 -19.63
C THR A 51 -1.39 -2.52 -19.52
N PHE A 52 -0.19 -2.78 -19.06
CA PHE A 52 0.92 -1.82 -18.97
C PHE A 52 1.82 -1.96 -20.19
N SER A 53 2.25 -0.86 -20.78
CA SER A 53 3.18 -0.88 -21.93
C SER A 53 4.60 -1.31 -21.57
N LYS A 54 4.93 -1.37 -20.27
CA LYS A 54 6.23 -1.79 -19.77
C LYS A 54 6.11 -2.42 -18.37
N GLU A 55 6.80 -3.52 -18.18
CA GLU A 55 6.90 -4.21 -16.89
C GLU A 55 7.87 -3.51 -15.93
N SER A 56 7.79 -3.89 -14.64
CA SER A 56 8.70 -3.43 -13.58
C SER A 56 10.17 -3.60 -13.94
N GLY A 57 11.02 -2.71 -13.47
CA GLY A 57 12.47 -2.91 -13.65
C GLY A 57 13.33 -1.69 -13.37
N PHE A 58 14.63 -1.90 -13.57
CA PHE A 58 15.66 -0.88 -13.47
C PHE A 58 16.02 -0.39 -14.87
N LEU A 59 15.96 0.92 -15.10
CA LEU A 59 16.09 1.55 -16.41
C LEU A 59 17.12 2.69 -16.33
N THR A 60 17.85 2.88 -17.43
CA THR A 60 18.85 3.94 -17.52
C THR A 60 18.27 5.30 -17.90
N ALA A 61 17.06 5.33 -18.47
CA ALA A 61 16.39 6.56 -18.89
C ALA A 61 14.90 6.49 -18.59
N GLY A 62 14.29 7.67 -18.41
CA GLY A 62 12.85 7.81 -18.26
C GLY A 62 12.09 7.47 -19.54
N PHE A 63 10.78 7.21 -19.40
CA PHE A 63 9.88 6.87 -20.51
C PHE A 63 8.44 7.27 -20.19
N ASN A 64 7.58 7.25 -21.19
CA ASN A 64 6.14 7.42 -21.03
C ASN A 64 5.46 6.06 -20.93
N LEU A 65 4.89 5.75 -19.76
CA LEU A 65 4.11 4.55 -19.51
C LEU A 65 2.68 4.76 -20.02
N THR A 66 2.20 3.84 -20.88
CA THR A 66 0.80 3.80 -21.25
C THR A 66 0.08 2.64 -20.56
N LEU A 67 -1.16 2.92 -20.15
CA LEU A 67 -2.10 1.93 -19.64
C LEU A 67 -3.23 1.78 -20.65
N SER A 68 -3.68 0.55 -20.90
CA SER A 68 -4.76 0.29 -21.87
C SER A 68 -5.73 -0.79 -21.37
N THR A 69 -6.92 -0.79 -21.94
CA THR A 69 -7.94 -1.81 -21.74
C THR A 69 -8.74 -2.02 -23.01
N SER A 70 -9.20 -3.26 -23.25
CA SER A 70 -10.15 -3.61 -24.30
C SER A 70 -11.60 -3.61 -23.81
N VAL A 71 -11.85 -3.31 -22.53
CA VAL A 71 -13.21 -3.35 -21.93
C VAL A 71 -13.94 -2.03 -22.22
N PRO A 72 -15.00 -2.02 -23.03
CA PRO A 72 -15.73 -0.80 -23.34
C PRO A 72 -16.40 -0.20 -22.09
N GLY A 73 -16.31 1.12 -21.93
CA GLY A 73 -16.92 1.86 -20.84
C GLY A 73 -16.23 1.66 -19.48
N ALA A 74 -15.11 0.94 -19.42
CA ALA A 74 -14.31 0.84 -18.22
C ALA A 74 -13.38 2.06 -18.06
N THR A 75 -13.12 2.43 -16.80
CA THR A 75 -12.17 3.47 -16.41
C THR A 75 -10.96 2.83 -15.77
N ILE A 76 -9.76 3.28 -16.14
CA ILE A 76 -8.52 2.89 -15.46
C ILE A 76 -8.29 3.85 -14.30
N LEU A 77 -8.27 3.33 -13.08
CA LEU A 77 -7.82 4.03 -11.89
C LEU A 77 -6.37 3.65 -11.59
N TYR A 78 -5.56 4.62 -11.14
CA TYR A 78 -4.17 4.35 -10.79
C TYR A 78 -3.67 5.22 -9.64
N THR A 79 -2.54 4.83 -9.03
CA THR A 79 -1.81 5.59 -8.02
C THR A 79 -0.32 5.61 -8.35
N LEU A 80 0.42 6.59 -7.81
CA LEU A 80 1.87 6.77 -7.97
C LEU A 80 2.63 6.78 -6.63
N ASP A 81 1.91 6.52 -5.55
CA ASP A 81 2.38 6.58 -4.17
C ASP A 81 2.39 5.22 -3.46
N GLY A 82 2.03 4.16 -4.18
CA GLY A 82 1.96 2.79 -3.66
C GLY A 82 0.61 2.42 -3.03
N SER A 83 -0.31 3.38 -2.88
CA SER A 83 -1.65 3.11 -2.34
C SER A 83 -2.49 2.26 -3.30
N GLU A 84 -3.52 1.59 -2.74
CA GLU A 84 -4.50 0.85 -3.54
C GLU A 84 -5.38 1.81 -4.33
N PRO A 85 -5.48 1.70 -5.68
CA PRO A 85 -6.39 2.55 -6.45
C PRO A 85 -7.85 2.21 -6.12
N GLN A 86 -8.62 3.22 -5.70
CA GLN A 86 -10.03 3.05 -5.29
C GLN A 86 -10.88 4.22 -5.75
N SER A 87 -12.10 3.95 -6.24
CA SER A 87 -13.06 4.99 -6.63
C SER A 87 -13.41 5.93 -5.47
N SER A 88 -13.43 5.40 -4.25
CA SER A 88 -13.68 6.18 -3.02
C SER A 88 -12.55 7.15 -2.67
N ASN A 89 -11.34 6.97 -3.24
CA ASN A 89 -10.15 7.79 -2.94
C ASN A 89 -9.79 8.77 -4.09
N LEU A 90 -10.70 9.06 -5.01
CA LEU A 90 -10.50 10.09 -6.04
C LEU A 90 -10.37 11.50 -5.44
N GLY A 91 -11.06 11.76 -4.33
CA GLY A 91 -10.94 12.98 -3.56
C GLY A 91 -9.67 13.08 -2.70
N GLY A 92 -9.00 11.96 -2.51
CA GLY A 92 -7.81 11.82 -1.67
C GLY A 92 -8.13 11.50 -0.21
N THR A 93 -7.19 10.85 0.44
CA THR A 93 -7.19 10.55 1.88
C THR A 93 -6.07 11.36 2.55
N THR A 94 -6.42 12.13 3.57
CA THR A 94 -5.45 12.85 4.41
C THR A 94 -5.29 12.09 5.72
N TYR A 95 -4.05 11.87 6.14
CA TYR A 95 -3.72 11.28 7.42
C TYR A 95 -2.79 12.20 8.21
N SER A 96 -2.82 12.05 9.53
CA SER A 96 -1.97 12.82 10.44
C SER A 96 -0.76 11.98 10.85
N TYR A 97 0.36 12.65 11.09
CA TYR A 97 1.58 12.04 11.62
C TYR A 97 2.30 13.01 12.54
N LYS A 98 3.33 12.57 13.24
CA LYS A 98 4.13 13.39 14.13
C LYS A 98 5.61 13.06 13.98
N ASN A 99 6.47 14.09 13.99
CA ASN A 99 7.91 13.94 13.90
C ASN A 99 8.63 14.19 15.22
N LYS A 100 7.95 14.80 16.20
CA LYS A 100 8.54 15.20 17.47
C LYS A 100 7.67 14.73 18.64
N TYR A 101 8.22 13.96 19.52
CA TYR A 101 7.55 13.44 20.70
C TYR A 101 8.22 13.97 21.97
N ALA A 102 7.53 13.97 23.11
CA ALA A 102 8.13 14.24 24.40
C ALA A 102 8.89 12.99 24.88
N GLU A 103 10.08 12.78 24.32
CA GLU A 103 10.96 11.64 24.60
C GLU A 103 11.32 11.56 26.08
N HIS A 104 11.72 12.69 26.67
CA HIS A 104 12.10 12.79 28.07
C HIS A 104 11.07 13.57 28.91
N PRO A 105 11.03 13.34 30.22
CA PRO A 105 10.21 14.13 31.15
C PRO A 105 10.40 15.64 30.96
N GLY A 106 9.32 16.40 30.99
CA GLY A 106 9.35 17.85 30.83
C GLY A 106 9.47 18.39 29.43
N GLN A 107 9.69 17.54 28.42
CA GLN A 107 9.67 17.97 27.03
C GLN A 107 8.25 18.21 26.51
N THR A 108 8.10 19.15 25.57
CA THR A 108 6.82 19.42 24.92
C THR A 108 6.75 18.65 23.60
N THR A 109 5.72 17.83 23.45
CA THR A 109 5.46 17.09 22.22
C THR A 109 5.17 18.03 21.04
N GLY A 110 5.59 17.65 19.82
CA GLY A 110 5.31 18.41 18.61
C GLY A 110 3.83 18.32 18.16
N SER A 111 3.45 19.23 17.27
CA SER A 111 2.13 19.24 16.65
C SER A 111 1.93 18.10 15.66
N LEU A 112 0.69 17.74 15.41
CA LEU A 112 0.33 16.88 14.29
C LEU A 112 0.59 17.60 12.97
N LEU A 113 1.20 16.87 12.05
CA LEU A 113 1.42 17.24 10.65
C LEU A 113 0.51 16.38 9.77
N THR A 114 0.31 16.76 8.52
CA THR A 114 -0.56 16.01 7.61
C THR A 114 0.14 15.69 6.29
N LYS A 115 -0.23 14.56 5.71
CA LYS A 115 0.07 14.17 4.34
C LYS A 115 -1.18 13.59 3.70
N ASN A 116 -1.16 13.47 2.38
CA ASN A 116 -2.25 12.87 1.63
C ASN A 116 -1.75 11.91 0.57
N PHE A 117 -2.62 11.00 0.16
CA PHE A 117 -2.48 10.15 -1.01
C PHE A 117 -3.83 10.07 -1.72
N LYS A 118 -3.83 9.82 -3.03
CA LYS A 118 -5.07 9.77 -3.79
C LYS A 118 -5.00 8.86 -5.00
N THR A 119 -6.17 8.36 -5.40
CA THR A 119 -6.38 7.70 -6.67
C THR A 119 -6.52 8.73 -7.79
N LEU A 120 -5.94 8.41 -8.93
CA LEU A 120 -6.01 9.18 -10.16
C LEU A 120 -6.80 8.40 -11.22
N GLN A 121 -7.43 9.12 -12.14
CA GLN A 121 -8.05 8.53 -13.32
C GLN A 121 -7.12 8.68 -14.52
N TYR A 122 -6.85 7.58 -15.21
CA TYR A 122 -5.93 7.58 -16.34
C TYR A 122 -6.56 8.22 -17.57
N SER A 123 -5.86 9.16 -18.18
CA SER A 123 -6.26 9.83 -19.42
C SER A 123 -5.11 10.10 -20.38
N THR A 124 -3.88 10.16 -19.87
CA THR A 124 -2.68 10.47 -20.65
C THR A 124 -1.51 9.60 -20.18
N PRO A 125 -0.49 9.36 -21.03
CA PRO A 125 0.69 8.62 -20.63
C PRO A 125 1.36 9.19 -19.37
N ILE A 126 1.82 8.31 -18.50
CA ILE A 126 2.47 8.64 -17.22
C ILE A 126 3.98 8.78 -17.46
N ALA A 127 4.55 9.95 -17.20
CA ALA A 127 5.99 10.15 -17.29
C ALA A 127 6.69 9.44 -16.11
N ILE A 128 7.46 8.41 -16.41
CA ILE A 128 8.34 7.72 -15.46
C ILE A 128 9.73 8.29 -15.59
N VAL A 129 10.18 9.01 -14.58
CA VAL A 129 11.43 9.77 -14.58
C VAL A 129 12.25 9.53 -13.32
N ASP A 130 13.51 9.92 -13.30
CA ASP A 130 14.30 9.97 -12.06
C ASP A 130 13.69 11.00 -11.10
N ARG A 131 13.35 10.54 -9.90
CA ARG A 131 12.73 11.32 -8.84
C ARG A 131 13.68 11.63 -7.68
N SER A 132 14.97 11.39 -7.86
CA SER A 132 15.99 11.56 -6.81
C SER A 132 16.02 12.97 -6.23
N SER A 133 15.75 14.00 -7.05
CA SER A 133 15.72 15.41 -6.62
C SER A 133 14.41 15.85 -5.98
N GLN A 134 13.34 15.03 -6.05
CA GLN A 134 12.04 15.39 -5.48
C GLN A 134 12.10 15.32 -3.94
N ALA A 135 11.31 16.15 -3.28
CA ALA A 135 11.19 16.16 -1.82
C ALA A 135 10.84 14.78 -1.26
N ASN A 136 11.36 14.46 -0.08
CA ASN A 136 11.03 13.25 0.63
C ASN A 136 9.59 13.33 1.14
N LYS A 137 8.80 12.29 0.90
CA LYS A 137 7.44 12.17 1.42
C LYS A 137 7.43 11.27 2.66
N ILE A 138 7.53 9.96 2.47
CA ILE A 138 7.49 9.01 3.58
C ILE A 138 8.79 9.01 4.40
N ALA A 139 9.96 9.18 3.76
CA ALA A 139 11.25 9.24 4.45
C ALA A 139 11.43 10.50 5.35
N SER A 140 10.49 11.46 5.31
CA SER A 140 10.45 12.62 6.20
C SER A 140 9.56 12.41 7.44
N ILE A 141 9.09 11.18 7.70
CA ILE A 141 8.24 10.83 8.84
C ILE A 141 9.07 10.09 9.87
N SER A 142 8.96 10.51 11.14
CA SER A 142 9.61 9.82 12.25
C SER A 142 9.01 8.44 12.49
N SER A 143 9.87 7.45 12.62
CA SER A 143 9.49 6.07 12.96
C SER A 143 9.66 5.75 14.44
N THR A 144 10.20 6.70 15.24
CA THR A 144 10.46 6.53 16.67
C THR A 144 9.76 7.59 17.49
N TYR A 145 9.86 7.52 18.82
CA TYR A 145 9.38 8.54 19.75
C TYR A 145 10.42 9.64 20.02
N SER A 146 11.49 9.77 19.21
CA SER A 146 12.54 10.75 19.44
C SER A 146 12.00 12.19 19.42
N PHE A 147 12.56 13.00 20.30
CA PHE A 147 12.30 14.44 20.32
C PHE A 147 12.95 15.14 19.11
N ASP A 148 14.14 14.69 18.71
CA ASP A 148 14.87 15.20 17.55
C ASP A 148 15.46 14.04 16.71
N PRO A 149 14.66 13.48 15.78
CA PRO A 149 15.05 12.30 15.01
C PRO A 149 16.12 12.64 13.96
N THR A 150 17.38 12.46 14.31
CA THR A 150 18.56 12.78 13.47
C THR A 150 18.71 11.91 12.21
N TYR A 151 17.98 10.77 12.14
CA TYR A 151 18.02 9.86 10.99
C TYR A 151 17.11 10.27 9.83
N ILE A 152 16.27 11.28 10.00
CA ILE A 152 15.45 11.82 8.91
C ILE A 152 16.37 12.51 7.89
N PRO A 153 16.38 12.11 6.61
CA PRO A 153 17.30 12.69 5.64
C PRO A 153 17.10 14.20 5.45
N ALA A 154 18.15 14.98 5.61
CA ALA A 154 18.13 16.44 5.41
C ALA A 154 18.01 16.82 3.92
N SER A 155 18.33 15.91 3.00
CA SER A 155 18.26 16.12 1.55
C SER A 155 17.40 15.04 0.87
N PRO A 156 16.94 15.26 -0.37
CA PRO A 156 16.23 14.25 -1.12
C PRO A 156 17.05 12.97 -1.30
N ILE A 157 16.39 11.81 -1.13
CA ILE A 157 16.98 10.48 -1.34
C ILE A 157 16.53 9.92 -2.69
N TYR A 158 17.23 8.88 -3.18
CA TYR A 158 16.84 8.14 -4.37
C TYR A 158 15.47 7.49 -4.21
N LYS A 159 14.64 7.54 -5.26
CA LYS A 159 13.26 7.05 -5.25
C LYS A 159 12.93 6.24 -6.50
N GLY A 160 12.24 5.12 -6.33
CA GLY A 160 11.51 4.47 -7.40
C GLY A 160 10.13 5.11 -7.62
N THR A 161 9.48 4.71 -8.71
CA THR A 161 8.07 5.04 -8.99
C THR A 161 7.26 3.76 -8.97
N VAL A 162 6.29 3.67 -8.09
CA VAL A 162 5.32 2.58 -8.05
C VAL A 162 4.06 3.03 -8.77
N VAL A 163 3.63 2.28 -9.78
CA VAL A 163 2.35 2.48 -10.45
C VAL A 163 1.47 1.29 -10.14
N ARG A 164 0.35 1.52 -9.46
CA ARG A 164 -0.68 0.53 -9.22
C ARG A 164 -1.92 0.91 -10.01
N ALA A 165 -2.52 -0.03 -10.72
CA ALA A 165 -3.68 0.29 -11.55
C ALA A 165 -4.69 -0.86 -11.58
N LYS A 166 -5.98 -0.49 -11.68
CA LYS A 166 -7.09 -1.42 -11.90
C LYS A 166 -8.16 -0.83 -12.79
N LEU A 167 -9.03 -1.68 -13.30
CA LEU A 167 -10.24 -1.28 -14.01
C LEU A 167 -11.43 -1.22 -13.07
N VAL A 168 -12.25 -0.21 -13.26
CA VAL A 168 -13.57 -0.05 -12.64
C VAL A 168 -14.62 0.23 -13.73
N LYS A 169 -15.83 -0.29 -13.51
CA LYS A 169 -16.98 -0.06 -14.40
C LYS A 169 -18.26 -0.23 -13.58
N PRO A 170 -19.23 0.68 -13.70
CA PRO A 170 -20.50 0.56 -12.98
C PRO A 170 -21.19 -0.80 -13.27
N GLY A 171 -21.63 -1.51 -12.21
CA GLY A 171 -22.31 -2.79 -12.31
C GLY A 171 -21.40 -4.01 -12.56
N SER A 172 -20.11 -3.82 -12.72
CA SER A 172 -19.10 -4.88 -12.84
C SER A 172 -18.28 -5.01 -11.57
N LEU A 173 -17.71 -6.18 -11.33
CA LEU A 173 -16.71 -6.37 -10.29
C LEU A 173 -15.38 -5.79 -10.77
N ASP A 174 -14.78 -4.91 -9.97
CA ASP A 174 -13.47 -4.30 -10.25
C ASP A 174 -12.43 -5.37 -10.56
N SER A 175 -11.48 -5.04 -11.44
CA SER A 175 -10.36 -5.93 -11.69
C SER A 175 -9.43 -6.05 -10.48
N GLN A 176 -8.58 -7.06 -10.49
CA GLN A 176 -7.41 -7.08 -9.61
C GLN A 176 -6.51 -5.90 -9.95
N THR A 177 -5.76 -5.44 -8.93
CA THR A 177 -4.76 -4.38 -9.09
C THR A 177 -3.46 -4.98 -9.64
N VAL A 178 -2.92 -4.38 -10.69
CA VAL A 178 -1.56 -4.64 -11.17
C VAL A 178 -0.62 -3.61 -10.57
N THR A 179 0.51 -4.06 -10.07
CA THR A 179 1.55 -3.22 -9.47
C THR A 179 2.84 -3.35 -10.26
N ASN A 180 3.38 -2.23 -10.75
CA ASN A 180 4.69 -2.17 -11.38
C ASN A 180 5.55 -1.09 -10.70
N THR A 181 6.82 -1.43 -10.45
CA THR A 181 7.81 -0.55 -9.83
C THR A 181 8.96 -0.28 -10.79
N TYR A 182 9.26 0.99 -11.00
CA TYR A 182 10.30 1.46 -11.91
C TYR A 182 11.38 2.23 -11.16
N TYR A 183 12.63 1.85 -11.39
CA TYR A 183 13.80 2.53 -10.85
C TYR A 183 14.58 3.15 -11.99
N ILE A 184 14.62 4.49 -12.05
CA ILE A 184 15.34 5.24 -13.09
C ILE A 184 16.67 5.71 -12.53
N SER A 185 17.78 5.25 -13.14
CA SER A 185 19.14 5.65 -12.75
C SER A 185 20.08 5.44 -13.92
N PRO A 186 21.06 6.33 -14.17
CA PRO A 186 22.11 6.09 -15.17
C PRO A 186 22.85 4.76 -14.99
N LEU A 187 22.89 4.21 -13.77
CA LEU A 187 23.50 2.93 -13.45
C LEU A 187 22.62 1.72 -13.83
N GLY A 188 21.33 1.93 -14.14
CA GLY A 188 20.40 0.86 -14.48
C GLY A 188 20.39 -0.26 -13.42
N THR A 189 20.56 -1.52 -13.84
CA THR A 189 20.62 -2.70 -12.97
C THR A 189 21.80 -2.69 -12.01
N ASN A 190 22.85 -1.95 -12.29
CA ASN A 190 24.06 -1.83 -11.44
C ASN A 190 23.89 -0.84 -10.29
N ARG A 191 22.72 -0.21 -10.14
CA ARG A 191 22.43 0.73 -9.05
C ARG A 191 22.55 0.08 -7.66
N PHE A 192 22.17 -1.18 -7.55
CA PHE A 192 22.20 -1.92 -6.29
C PHE A 192 22.90 -3.27 -6.50
N SER A 193 23.74 -3.64 -5.54
CA SER A 193 24.44 -4.93 -5.52
C SER A 193 23.65 -6.05 -4.82
N LEU A 194 22.59 -5.70 -4.10
CA LEU A 194 21.71 -6.61 -3.39
C LEU A 194 20.35 -6.70 -4.06
N PRO A 195 19.63 -7.82 -3.86
CA PRO A 195 18.23 -7.91 -4.23
C PRO A 195 17.39 -6.81 -3.57
N ILE A 196 16.36 -6.34 -4.26
CA ILE A 196 15.48 -5.26 -3.80
C ILE A 196 14.09 -5.80 -3.54
N VAL A 197 13.52 -5.44 -2.40
CA VAL A 197 12.10 -5.62 -2.08
C VAL A 197 11.41 -4.27 -2.18
N SER A 198 10.42 -4.17 -3.08
CA SER A 198 9.52 -3.03 -3.17
C SER A 198 8.21 -3.39 -2.47
N LEU A 199 7.87 -2.67 -1.40
CA LEU A 199 6.60 -2.81 -0.69
C LEU A 199 5.70 -1.64 -1.03
N SER A 200 4.45 -1.94 -1.39
CA SER A 200 3.45 -0.96 -1.81
C SER A 200 2.16 -1.15 -1.05
N LEU A 201 1.74 -0.12 -0.34
CA LEU A 201 0.50 -0.09 0.44
C LEU A 201 0.08 1.36 0.70
N ASP A 202 -1.11 1.54 1.26
CA ASP A 202 -1.60 2.85 1.69
C ASP A 202 -0.68 3.41 2.78
N GLU A 203 -0.19 4.63 2.62
CA GLU A 203 0.79 5.28 3.51
C GLU A 203 0.27 5.38 4.96
N ASP A 204 -1.02 5.62 5.15
CA ASP A 204 -1.66 5.72 6.46
C ASP A 204 -1.53 4.43 7.28
N LYS A 205 -1.49 3.26 6.63
CA LYS A 205 -1.32 1.97 7.31
C LYS A 205 0.01 1.87 8.05
N LEU A 206 1.03 2.57 7.55
CA LEU A 206 2.36 2.63 8.20
C LEU A 206 2.51 3.86 9.10
N PHE A 207 2.03 5.03 8.65
CA PHE A 207 2.48 6.31 9.19
C PHE A 207 1.39 7.16 9.87
N ASP A 208 0.11 6.75 9.81
CA ASP A 208 -0.95 7.48 10.52
C ASP A 208 -0.69 7.52 12.03
N TYR A 209 -0.86 8.69 12.64
CA TYR A 209 -0.63 8.91 14.06
C TYR A 209 -1.43 7.95 14.96
N THR A 210 -2.68 7.67 14.60
CA THR A 210 -3.56 6.81 15.40
C THR A 210 -3.37 5.33 15.07
N ASN A 211 -3.30 4.98 13.77
CA ASN A 211 -3.41 3.59 13.30
C ASN A 211 -2.17 3.05 12.57
N GLY A 212 -1.18 3.91 12.29
CA GLY A 212 0.05 3.50 11.62
C GLY A 212 0.88 2.55 12.48
N ILE A 213 1.32 1.44 11.88
CA ILE A 213 2.09 0.42 12.61
C ILE A 213 3.59 0.69 12.68
N TYR A 214 4.11 1.68 11.94
CA TYR A 214 5.55 1.94 11.82
C TYR A 214 6.03 3.13 12.69
N VAL A 215 5.12 3.85 13.31
CA VAL A 215 5.37 5.08 14.09
C VAL A 215 5.18 4.87 15.60
N ALA A 216 5.71 5.76 16.42
CA ALA A 216 5.40 5.80 17.84
C ALA A 216 3.92 6.14 18.07
N GLY A 217 3.42 7.15 17.38
CA GLY A 217 2.00 7.45 17.25
C GLY A 217 1.30 7.85 18.54
N LYS A 218 -0.02 7.65 18.53
CA LYS A 218 -0.92 8.00 19.64
C LYS A 218 -0.62 7.21 20.91
N ASP A 219 -0.20 5.96 20.77
CA ASP A 219 0.06 5.11 21.94
C ASP A 219 1.20 5.69 22.77
N PHE A 220 2.25 6.24 22.13
CA PHE A 220 3.32 6.90 22.85
C PHE A 220 2.87 8.15 23.59
N ASP A 221 2.11 9.03 22.96
CA ASP A 221 1.60 10.23 23.63
C ASP A 221 0.66 9.87 24.80
N THR A 222 -0.11 8.80 24.65
CA THR A 222 -0.97 8.26 25.73
C THR A 222 -0.13 7.74 26.89
N TRP A 223 0.90 6.93 26.59
CA TRP A 223 1.84 6.44 27.59
C TRP A 223 2.56 7.59 28.29
N ARG A 224 3.09 8.57 27.57
CA ARG A 224 3.79 9.74 28.12
C ARG A 224 2.88 10.56 29.05
N THR A 225 1.62 10.72 28.68
CA THR A 225 0.63 11.43 29.53
C THR A 225 0.38 10.69 30.85
N ALA A 226 0.33 9.37 30.81
CA ALA A 226 0.15 8.54 32.00
C ALA A 226 1.43 8.42 32.87
N ASN A 227 2.61 8.61 32.26
CA ASN A 227 3.93 8.43 32.89
C ASN A 227 4.82 9.68 32.67
N PRO A 228 4.43 10.84 33.23
CA PRO A 228 5.07 12.12 32.89
C PRO A 228 6.52 12.25 33.43
N THR A 229 6.94 11.42 34.39
CA THR A 229 8.26 11.45 34.98
C THR A 229 9.16 10.26 34.63
N GLU A 230 8.64 9.29 33.88
CA GLU A 230 9.37 8.07 33.53
C GLU A 230 10.15 8.23 32.22
N GLU A 231 11.30 7.57 32.11
CA GLU A 231 12.04 7.42 30.86
C GLU A 231 11.45 6.27 30.03
N PRO A 232 11.32 6.40 28.70
CA PRO A 232 10.77 5.37 27.84
C PRO A 232 11.84 4.32 27.50
N ASP A 233 12.15 3.43 28.42
CA ASP A 233 13.18 2.39 28.24
C ASP A 233 12.62 1.18 27.46
N TYR A 234 12.47 1.30 26.16
CA TYR A 234 12.04 0.21 25.23
C TYR A 234 10.89 -0.66 25.78
N VAL A 235 10.02 -0.05 26.58
CA VAL A 235 8.93 -0.75 27.28
C VAL A 235 7.85 -1.11 26.27
N GLU A 236 7.35 -2.34 26.36
CA GLU A 236 6.23 -2.80 25.54
C GLU A 236 4.98 -1.92 25.75
N ASN A 237 4.22 -1.76 24.68
CA ASN A 237 2.97 -0.99 24.65
C ASN A 237 3.12 0.54 24.83
N THR A 238 4.32 1.08 24.70
CA THR A 238 4.54 2.54 24.73
C THR A 238 4.26 3.22 23.38
N SER A 239 4.13 2.47 22.28
CA SER A 239 4.04 3.03 20.92
C SER A 239 3.21 2.14 20.00
N ASN A 240 2.67 2.72 18.92
CA ASN A 240 1.88 1.96 17.93
C ASN A 240 2.64 0.74 17.37
N TYR A 241 3.95 0.84 17.15
CA TYR A 241 4.75 -0.27 16.61
C TYR A 241 4.91 -1.46 17.58
N TRP A 242 4.44 -1.35 18.82
CA TRP A 242 4.35 -2.47 19.75
C TRP A 242 3.09 -3.31 19.58
N ARG A 243 2.10 -2.83 18.84
CA ARG A 243 0.85 -3.56 18.57
C ARG A 243 1.17 -4.90 17.92
N ARG A 244 0.56 -5.95 18.42
CA ARG A 244 0.75 -7.35 18.00
C ARG A 244 -0.58 -7.91 17.52
N GLY A 245 -0.57 -9.12 16.97
CA GLY A 245 -1.77 -9.82 16.53
C GLY A 245 -2.09 -9.64 15.04
N ILE A 246 -2.99 -10.47 14.55
CA ILE A 246 -3.41 -10.50 13.15
C ILE A 246 -4.18 -9.24 12.75
N GLU A 247 -4.83 -8.59 13.70
CA GLU A 247 -5.58 -7.34 13.51
C GLU A 247 -4.66 -6.16 13.14
N ASN A 248 -3.37 -6.26 13.44
CA ASN A 248 -2.36 -5.27 13.07
C ASN A 248 -1.63 -5.62 11.77
N GLU A 249 -2.02 -6.70 11.10
CA GLU A 249 -1.52 -7.02 9.77
C GLU A 249 -2.07 -6.02 8.74
N LYS A 250 -1.19 -5.56 7.86
CA LYS A 250 -1.55 -4.64 6.77
C LYS A 250 -1.31 -5.32 5.43
N ARG A 251 -2.32 -5.28 4.57
CA ARG A 251 -2.18 -5.76 3.20
C ARG A 251 -1.21 -4.87 2.44
N ALA A 252 -0.26 -5.48 1.75
CA ALA A 252 0.71 -4.84 0.89
C ALA A 252 0.91 -5.65 -0.39
N ASN A 253 1.42 -5.03 -1.43
CA ASN A 253 2.00 -5.73 -2.57
C ASN A 253 3.52 -5.74 -2.42
N MET A 254 4.13 -6.90 -2.66
CA MET A 254 5.58 -7.08 -2.67
C MET A 254 6.06 -7.41 -4.07
N THR A 255 6.98 -6.60 -4.61
CA THR A 255 7.75 -6.93 -5.80
C THR A 255 9.20 -7.20 -5.39
N TYR A 256 9.70 -8.39 -5.68
CA TYR A 256 11.07 -8.80 -5.38
C TYR A 256 11.91 -8.79 -6.64
N PHE A 257 13.05 -8.09 -6.60
CA PHE A 257 13.96 -7.91 -7.73
C PHE A 257 15.30 -8.61 -7.45
N VAL A 258 15.78 -9.35 -8.44
CA VAL A 258 17.12 -9.91 -8.48
C VAL A 258 17.80 -9.46 -9.76
N ASN A 259 18.99 -8.89 -9.67
CA ASN A 259 19.73 -8.33 -10.81
C ASN A 259 18.89 -7.34 -11.66
N GLY A 260 18.07 -6.55 -10.99
CA GLY A 260 17.21 -5.53 -11.63
C GLY A 260 15.96 -6.06 -12.35
N LEU A 261 15.70 -7.36 -12.31
CA LEU A 261 14.49 -7.99 -12.88
C LEU A 261 13.51 -8.41 -11.79
N PRO A 262 12.20 -8.19 -11.96
CA PRO A 262 11.19 -8.67 -11.03
C PRO A 262 11.10 -10.21 -11.15
N VAL A 263 11.35 -10.91 -10.05
CA VAL A 263 11.24 -12.38 -9.98
C VAL A 263 10.00 -12.84 -9.21
N MET A 264 9.40 -11.94 -8.44
CA MET A 264 8.14 -12.18 -7.72
C MET A 264 7.35 -10.86 -7.61
N ASN A 265 6.04 -10.95 -7.81
CA ASN A 265 5.09 -9.87 -7.56
C ASN A 265 3.82 -10.47 -6.98
N THR A 266 3.52 -10.19 -5.71
CA THR A 266 2.41 -10.82 -5.00
C THR A 266 1.88 -9.94 -3.87
N ASP A 267 0.61 -10.11 -3.54
CA ASP A 267 0.03 -9.51 -2.34
C ASP A 267 0.43 -10.31 -1.12
N ILE A 268 0.75 -9.61 -0.04
CA ILE A 268 1.19 -10.16 1.24
C ILE A 268 0.53 -9.43 2.41
N GLY A 269 0.56 -10.02 3.59
CA GLY A 269 0.32 -9.36 4.86
C GLY A 269 1.65 -8.98 5.52
N ILE A 270 1.76 -7.76 6.01
CA ILE A 270 2.94 -7.29 6.74
C ILE A 270 2.59 -6.85 8.16
N ARG A 271 3.50 -7.13 9.09
CA ARG A 271 3.44 -6.72 10.50
C ARG A 271 4.82 -6.37 11.00
N ILE A 272 4.91 -5.46 11.96
CA ILE A 272 6.20 -5.21 12.63
C ILE A 272 6.63 -6.45 13.40
N HIS A 273 7.83 -6.92 13.10
CA HIS A 273 8.47 -8.07 13.75
C HIS A 273 9.57 -7.62 14.72
N GLY A 274 9.89 -8.46 15.72
CA GLY A 274 10.97 -8.25 16.67
C GLY A 274 10.52 -8.03 18.11
N GLY A 275 11.49 -7.95 19.01
CA GLY A 275 11.38 -7.53 20.39
C GLY A 275 11.70 -6.03 20.52
N SER A 276 12.73 -5.64 21.31
CA SER A 276 13.19 -4.25 21.48
C SER A 276 13.53 -3.53 20.16
N THR A 277 13.92 -4.26 19.12
CA THR A 277 14.18 -3.73 17.78
C THR A 277 12.98 -3.05 17.13
N ARG A 278 11.76 -3.26 17.63
CA ARG A 278 10.56 -2.52 17.22
C ARG A 278 10.67 -1.02 17.48
N ALA A 279 11.42 -0.61 18.49
CA ALA A 279 11.65 0.80 18.82
C ALA A 279 12.74 1.46 17.95
N PHE A 280 13.50 0.70 17.17
CA PHE A 280 14.57 1.24 16.33
C PHE A 280 14.00 2.04 15.15
N GLN A 281 14.84 2.90 14.59
CA GLN A 281 14.48 3.72 13.40
C GLN A 281 14.12 2.86 12.18
N SER A 282 14.84 1.76 11.97
CA SER A 282 14.54 0.75 10.94
C SER A 282 13.98 -0.49 11.60
N LYS A 283 12.79 -0.90 11.19
CA LYS A 283 12.03 -2.01 11.76
C LYS A 283 11.95 -3.16 10.79
N SER A 284 11.97 -4.38 11.30
CA SER A 284 11.65 -5.57 10.52
C SER A 284 10.15 -5.68 10.29
N LEU A 285 9.75 -6.07 9.09
CA LEU A 285 8.37 -6.30 8.65
C LEU A 285 8.17 -7.79 8.33
#